data_34b72edb0813443c083cb8be0ad32518
#
_entry.id   34b72edb0813443c083cb8be0ad32518
#
_cell.length_a   1.000
_cell.length_b   1.000
_cell.length_c   1.000
_cell.angle_alpha   90.00
_cell.angle_beta   90.00
_cell.angle_gamma   90.00
#
_symmetry.space_group_name_H-M   'P 1'
#
loop_
_entity.id
_entity.type
_entity.pdbx_description
1 polymer ?
#
loop_
_entity_poly.entity_id
_entity_poly.type
_entity_poly.pdbx_seq_one_letter_code
_entity_poly.pdbx_strand_id
1 'polypeptide(L)'
;MSLSRPLRLFLLLLPLLGGLLLSMDWAGRQARQQALRAEGEQVRKQLDLYAGSLQTLIERFRSLPAVLALDPDLRAALAGPIDGELQQRLNLKLESINLAARSSTLELLDRTGLAVAASNWNLPTSYVGHNYGFRPYFRQTIAQGSGRFYAVGVISGIPGYFLSHAVRAEDGSFLGAIVVKLEFPDLERQWNQTPDLVLASDAKGIVFLANHAGWRYRELEPLDTVDRFELAETRQYDRQPLTPLRHQTLRSYGEDRRLARVESADGEKDYLWQSLDLPNDGWTLHLLRDTASIQDDVATARLAAAGTWLALVFLGLFLHQRWRIARL
;
A
#
# COMPACT_ATOMS: atom_id res chain seq x y z
N MET A 1 50.73 -10.04 -50.39
CA MET A 1 49.65 -11.02 -50.21
C MET A 1 48.28 -10.31 -50.28
N SER A 2 47.55 -10.46 -51.40
CA SER A 2 46.21 -9.88 -51.54
C SER A 2 45.25 -10.74 -50.81
N LEU A 3 44.60 -10.17 -49.74
CA LEU A 3 43.50 -10.83 -49.03
C LEU A 3 42.42 -11.30 -50.02
N SER A 4 41.94 -12.52 -49.86
CA SER A 4 40.88 -13.09 -50.72
C SER A 4 39.60 -12.23 -50.61
N ARG A 5 38.84 -12.11 -51.72
CA ARG A 5 37.61 -11.31 -51.76
C ARG A 5 36.67 -11.57 -50.61
N PRO A 6 36.40 -12.82 -50.16
CA PRO A 6 35.50 -13.09 -49.02
C PRO A 6 36.06 -12.55 -47.69
N LEU A 7 37.36 -12.59 -47.48
CA LEU A 7 37.98 -12.07 -46.26
C LEU A 7 37.90 -10.53 -46.18
N ARG A 8 37.97 -9.81 -47.28
CA ARG A 8 37.76 -8.35 -47.32
C ARG A 8 36.31 -7.97 -47.03
N LEU A 9 35.35 -8.73 -47.57
CA LEU A 9 33.94 -8.56 -47.27
C LEU A 9 33.61 -8.82 -45.77
N PHE A 10 34.19 -9.86 -45.22
CA PHE A 10 34.02 -10.18 -43.79
C PHE A 10 34.60 -9.09 -42.89
N LEU A 11 35.79 -8.56 -43.19
CA LEU A 11 36.45 -7.47 -42.47
C LEU A 11 35.68 -6.14 -42.54
N LEU A 12 34.85 -5.90 -43.57
CA LEU A 12 33.98 -4.72 -43.69
C LEU A 12 32.64 -4.91 -43.03
N LEU A 13 32.06 -6.11 -43.04
CA LEU A 13 30.76 -6.39 -42.43
C LEU A 13 30.83 -6.44 -40.89
N LEU A 14 31.95 -6.89 -40.34
CA LEU A 14 32.11 -7.04 -38.88
C LEU A 14 31.98 -5.70 -38.10
N PRO A 15 32.66 -4.58 -38.51
CA PRO A 15 32.46 -3.29 -37.84
C PRO A 15 31.07 -2.68 -38.08
N LEU A 16 30.44 -2.96 -39.24
CA LEU A 16 29.07 -2.50 -39.51
C LEU A 16 28.06 -3.21 -38.60
N LEU A 17 28.17 -4.53 -38.42
CA LEU A 17 27.34 -5.29 -37.51
C LEU A 17 27.60 -4.90 -36.04
N GLY A 18 28.87 -4.72 -35.67
CA GLY A 18 29.28 -4.26 -34.35
C GLY A 18 28.68 -2.88 -34.00
N GLY A 19 28.74 -1.94 -34.95
CA GLY A 19 28.14 -0.61 -34.81
C GLY A 19 26.61 -0.66 -34.69
N LEU A 20 25.96 -1.52 -35.45
CA LEU A 20 24.51 -1.75 -35.33
C LEU A 20 24.14 -2.26 -33.94
N LEU A 21 24.78 -3.30 -33.45
CA LEU A 21 24.51 -3.88 -32.14
C LEU A 21 24.79 -2.89 -31.01
N LEU A 22 25.88 -2.13 -31.09
CA LEU A 22 26.22 -1.10 -30.11
C LEU A 22 25.21 0.05 -30.12
N SER A 23 24.73 0.50 -31.27
CA SER A 23 23.72 1.56 -31.37
C SER A 23 22.38 1.11 -30.77
N MET A 24 21.95 -0.11 -31.08
CA MET A 24 20.72 -0.68 -30.52
C MET A 24 20.81 -0.85 -29.01
N ASP A 25 21.94 -1.36 -28.50
CA ASP A 25 22.13 -1.56 -27.06
C ASP A 25 22.23 -0.22 -26.33
N TRP A 26 22.93 0.75 -26.86
CA TRP A 26 22.99 2.10 -26.29
C TRP A 26 21.63 2.78 -26.28
N ALA A 27 20.88 2.77 -27.39
CA ALA A 27 19.53 3.35 -27.46
C ALA A 27 18.56 2.65 -26.51
N GLY A 28 18.61 1.32 -26.43
CA GLY A 28 17.79 0.55 -25.50
C GLY A 28 18.09 0.87 -24.02
N ARG A 29 19.38 1.05 -23.67
CA ARG A 29 19.76 1.46 -22.30
C ARG A 29 19.28 2.87 -21.97
N GLN A 30 19.41 3.81 -22.89
CA GLN A 30 18.96 5.19 -22.70
C GLN A 30 17.43 5.27 -22.56
N ALA A 31 16.70 4.60 -23.47
CA ALA A 31 15.25 4.55 -23.41
C ALA A 31 14.77 3.96 -22.07
N ARG A 32 15.36 2.83 -21.63
CA ARG A 32 15.03 2.22 -20.35
C ARG A 32 15.27 3.14 -19.16
N GLN A 33 16.41 3.86 -19.13
CA GLN A 33 16.73 4.78 -18.04
C GLN A 33 15.78 5.97 -18.01
N GLN A 34 15.44 6.53 -19.18
CA GLN A 34 14.48 7.65 -19.27
C GLN A 34 13.08 7.22 -18.86
N ALA A 35 12.60 6.08 -19.38
CA ALA A 35 11.29 5.55 -19.02
C ALA A 35 11.18 5.25 -17.51
N LEU A 36 12.18 4.58 -16.92
CA LEU A 36 12.19 4.30 -15.48
C LEU A 36 12.23 5.57 -14.60
N ARG A 37 12.86 6.64 -15.07
CA ARG A 37 12.86 7.94 -14.37
C ARG A 37 11.49 8.61 -14.46
N ALA A 38 10.95 8.71 -15.67
CA ALA A 38 9.64 9.32 -15.91
C ALA A 38 8.52 8.59 -15.18
N GLU A 39 8.49 7.26 -15.28
CA GLU A 39 7.54 6.42 -14.55
C GLU A 39 7.71 6.54 -13.04
N GLY A 40 8.96 6.58 -12.54
CA GLY A 40 9.23 6.76 -11.12
C GLY A 40 8.72 8.07 -10.55
N GLU A 41 8.84 9.17 -11.29
CA GLU A 41 8.26 10.46 -10.88
C GLU A 41 6.73 10.45 -10.88
N GLN A 42 6.13 9.79 -11.87
CA GLN A 42 4.69 9.66 -11.97
C GLN A 42 4.13 8.77 -10.84
N VAL A 43 4.78 7.63 -10.58
CA VAL A 43 4.44 6.72 -9.47
C VAL A 43 4.53 7.45 -8.14
N ARG A 44 5.57 8.27 -7.93
CA ARG A 44 5.72 9.05 -6.69
C ARG A 44 4.57 10.02 -6.48
N LYS A 45 4.23 10.81 -7.50
CA LYS A 45 3.10 11.75 -7.43
C LYS A 45 1.78 11.06 -7.12
N GLN A 46 1.55 9.91 -7.73
CA GLN A 46 0.35 9.12 -7.51
C GLN A 46 0.31 8.53 -6.10
N LEU A 47 1.46 8.04 -5.61
CA LEU A 47 1.61 7.53 -4.25
C LEU A 47 1.35 8.64 -3.20
N ASP A 48 1.85 9.86 -3.42
CA ASP A 48 1.59 11.01 -2.56
C ASP A 48 0.08 11.37 -2.52
N LEU A 49 -0.63 11.26 -3.66
CA LEU A 49 -2.09 11.47 -3.71
C LEU A 49 -2.85 10.42 -2.92
N TYR A 50 -2.47 9.14 -3.05
CA TYR A 50 -3.12 8.05 -2.29
C TYR A 50 -2.84 8.18 -0.79
N ALA A 51 -1.61 8.52 -0.42
CA ALA A 51 -1.23 8.79 0.96
C ALA A 51 -2.05 9.95 1.56
N GLY A 52 -2.17 11.06 0.84
CA GLY A 52 -2.98 12.21 1.25
C GLY A 52 -4.46 11.87 1.42
N SER A 53 -5.02 11.04 0.53
CA SER A 53 -6.41 10.58 0.63
C SER A 53 -6.64 9.71 1.87
N LEU A 54 -5.73 8.75 2.12
CA LEU A 54 -5.79 7.88 3.30
C LEU A 54 -5.64 8.69 4.60
N GLN A 55 -4.66 9.59 4.66
CA GLN A 55 -4.44 10.45 5.82
C GLN A 55 -5.65 11.37 6.08
N THR A 56 -6.20 12.00 5.04
CA THR A 56 -7.39 12.86 5.16
C THR A 56 -8.57 12.08 5.72
N LEU A 57 -8.77 10.84 5.27
CA LEU A 57 -9.82 9.98 5.78
C LEU A 57 -9.63 9.68 7.27
N ILE A 58 -8.42 9.33 7.69
CA ILE A 58 -8.10 9.05 9.10
C ILE A 58 -8.25 10.31 9.96
N GLU A 59 -7.68 11.44 9.54
CA GLU A 59 -7.72 12.70 10.29
C GLU A 59 -9.15 13.19 10.52
N ARG A 60 -10.07 12.98 9.58
CA ARG A 60 -11.48 13.30 9.74
C ARG A 60 -12.09 12.69 11.00
N PHE A 61 -11.64 11.49 11.40
CA PHE A 61 -12.19 10.76 12.52
C PHE A 61 -11.29 10.76 13.76
N ARG A 62 -10.05 11.25 13.65
CA ARG A 62 -9.06 11.20 14.73
C ARG A 62 -9.52 11.87 16.01
N SER A 63 -10.25 12.99 15.90
CA SER A 63 -10.77 13.74 17.05
C SER A 63 -12.11 13.22 17.58
N LEU A 64 -12.83 12.40 16.81
CA LEU A 64 -14.18 11.96 17.17
C LEU A 64 -14.25 11.20 18.52
N PRO A 65 -13.35 10.24 18.82
CA PRO A 65 -13.37 9.57 20.13
C PRO A 65 -13.13 10.55 21.28
N ALA A 66 -12.23 11.53 21.11
CA ALA A 66 -11.94 12.52 22.13
C ALA A 66 -13.15 13.43 22.43
N VAL A 67 -13.87 13.85 21.39
CA VAL A 67 -15.10 14.64 21.53
C VAL A 67 -16.20 13.82 22.23
N LEU A 68 -16.39 12.58 21.82
CA LEU A 68 -17.38 11.68 22.42
C LEU A 68 -17.06 11.33 23.89
N ALA A 69 -15.78 11.26 24.26
CA ALA A 69 -15.36 11.03 25.63
C ALA A 69 -15.77 12.15 26.61
N LEU A 70 -16.10 13.34 26.10
CA LEU A 70 -16.61 14.47 26.89
C LEU A 70 -18.15 14.42 27.09
N ASP A 71 -18.84 13.52 26.40
CA ASP A 71 -20.29 13.40 26.50
C ASP A 71 -20.72 13.02 27.95
N PRO A 72 -21.58 13.83 28.60
CA PRO A 72 -21.95 13.61 29.98
C PRO A 72 -22.78 12.32 30.20
N ASP A 73 -23.57 11.90 29.21
CA ASP A 73 -24.38 10.69 29.32
C ASP A 73 -23.49 9.44 29.29
N LEU A 74 -22.50 9.42 28.38
CA LEU A 74 -21.52 8.32 28.26
C LEU A 74 -20.67 8.22 29.54
N ARG A 75 -20.26 9.37 30.08
CA ARG A 75 -19.47 9.45 31.31
C ARG A 75 -20.32 8.98 32.53
N ALA A 76 -21.56 9.46 32.69
CA ALA A 76 -22.45 9.08 33.75
C ALA A 76 -22.78 7.58 33.71
N ALA A 77 -23.00 7.02 32.51
CA ALA A 77 -23.27 5.61 32.34
C ALA A 77 -22.11 4.72 32.80
N LEU A 78 -20.86 5.09 32.46
CA LEU A 78 -19.67 4.31 32.87
C LEU A 78 -19.32 4.47 34.35
N ALA A 79 -19.85 5.48 35.04
CA ALA A 79 -19.64 5.70 36.48
C ALA A 79 -20.52 4.82 37.37
N GLY A 80 -21.60 4.23 36.83
CA GLY A 80 -22.57 3.44 37.57
C GLY A 80 -22.90 2.09 36.90
N PRO A 81 -23.83 1.35 37.48
CA PRO A 81 -24.31 0.13 36.85
C PRO A 81 -25.17 0.45 35.63
N ILE A 82 -25.00 -0.33 34.57
CA ILE A 82 -25.74 -0.19 33.31
C ILE A 82 -26.81 -1.28 33.28
N ASP A 83 -28.09 -0.89 33.42
CA ASP A 83 -29.23 -1.77 33.22
C ASP A 83 -29.61 -1.84 31.71
N GLY A 84 -30.59 -2.69 31.41
CA GLY A 84 -31.00 -2.91 30.03
C GLY A 84 -31.66 -1.68 29.39
N GLU A 85 -32.33 -0.81 30.14
CA GLU A 85 -32.93 0.41 29.62
C GLU A 85 -31.87 1.46 29.29
N LEU A 86 -30.92 1.65 30.19
CA LEU A 86 -29.76 2.55 29.94
C LEU A 86 -28.93 2.05 28.79
N GLN A 87 -28.63 0.74 28.71
CA GLN A 87 -27.89 0.15 27.58
C GLN A 87 -28.60 0.44 26.25
N GLN A 88 -29.93 0.27 26.19
CA GLN A 88 -30.69 0.55 24.98
C GLN A 88 -30.63 2.02 24.58
N ARG A 89 -30.72 2.96 25.53
CA ARG A 89 -30.55 4.39 25.24
C ARG A 89 -29.16 4.71 24.71
N LEU A 90 -28.11 4.11 25.29
CA LEU A 90 -26.72 4.29 24.82
C LEU A 90 -26.53 3.73 23.41
N ASN A 91 -27.09 2.56 23.13
CA ASN A 91 -27.02 1.95 21.80
C ASN A 91 -27.64 2.87 20.73
N LEU A 92 -28.85 3.37 20.96
CA LEU A 92 -29.55 4.30 20.06
C LEU A 92 -28.80 5.63 19.90
N LYS A 93 -28.23 6.13 21.00
CA LYS A 93 -27.38 7.34 20.93
C LYS A 93 -26.16 7.12 20.06
N LEU A 94 -25.40 6.03 20.27
CA LEU A 94 -24.23 5.71 19.46
C LEU A 94 -24.59 5.44 18.00
N GLU A 95 -25.71 4.77 17.73
CA GLU A 95 -26.23 4.56 16.36
C GLU A 95 -26.51 5.89 15.65
N SER A 96 -27.21 6.82 16.31
CA SER A 96 -27.51 8.15 15.78
C SER A 96 -26.25 8.95 15.49
N ILE A 97 -25.27 8.94 16.41
CA ILE A 97 -23.99 9.61 16.21
C ILE A 97 -23.21 8.97 15.05
N ASN A 98 -23.20 7.63 14.98
CA ASN A 98 -22.50 6.91 13.91
C ASN A 98 -23.05 7.25 12.53
N LEU A 99 -24.38 7.32 12.41
CA LEU A 99 -25.04 7.73 11.16
C LEU A 99 -24.66 9.17 10.76
N ALA A 100 -24.64 10.08 11.72
CA ALA A 100 -24.27 11.48 11.47
C ALA A 100 -22.78 11.64 11.11
N ALA A 101 -21.90 10.93 11.81
CA ALA A 101 -20.46 10.96 11.58
C ALA A 101 -20.04 10.21 10.30
N ARG A 102 -20.85 9.25 9.84
CA ARG A 102 -20.52 8.32 8.76
C ARG A 102 -19.25 7.52 9.06
N SER A 103 -19.05 7.14 10.34
CA SER A 103 -18.03 6.15 10.72
C SER A 103 -18.59 4.74 10.50
N SER A 104 -17.73 3.71 10.60
CA SER A 104 -18.20 2.34 10.40
C SER A 104 -18.92 1.81 11.64
N THR A 105 -18.32 1.97 12.82
CA THR A 105 -18.94 1.56 14.10
C THR A 105 -18.39 2.41 15.24
N LEU A 106 -19.27 2.68 16.23
CA LEU A 106 -18.92 3.24 17.53
C LEU A 106 -19.19 2.21 18.62
N GLU A 107 -18.29 2.10 19.60
CA GLU A 107 -18.48 1.23 20.76
C GLU A 107 -18.03 1.91 22.06
N LEU A 108 -18.74 1.67 23.13
CA LEU A 108 -18.43 2.13 24.48
C LEU A 108 -17.95 0.95 25.30
N LEU A 109 -16.71 1.01 25.77
CA LEU A 109 -16.08 -0.02 26.58
C LEU A 109 -16.02 0.44 28.04
N ASP A 110 -16.34 -0.45 28.98
CA ASP A 110 -16.12 -0.22 30.40
C ASP A 110 -14.63 -0.32 30.77
N ARG A 111 -14.31 -0.15 32.06
CA ARG A 111 -12.93 -0.22 32.59
C ARG A 111 -12.24 -1.57 32.40
N THR A 112 -12.99 -2.64 32.12
CA THR A 112 -12.44 -3.99 31.85
C THR A 112 -12.26 -4.27 30.37
N GLY A 113 -12.75 -3.39 29.50
CA GLY A 113 -12.78 -3.56 28.06
C GLY A 113 -14.02 -4.29 27.54
N LEU A 114 -15.06 -4.47 28.38
CA LEU A 114 -16.34 -5.02 27.95
C LEU A 114 -17.12 -3.95 27.18
N ALA A 115 -17.60 -4.27 25.99
CA ALA A 115 -18.46 -3.40 25.21
C ALA A 115 -19.87 -3.37 25.82
N VAL A 116 -20.19 -2.27 26.50
CA VAL A 116 -21.45 -2.07 27.18
C VAL A 116 -22.52 -1.47 26.27
N ALA A 117 -22.09 -0.80 25.19
CA ALA A 117 -22.98 -0.30 24.14
C ALA A 117 -22.23 -0.20 22.80
N ALA A 118 -22.96 -0.29 21.68
CA ALA A 118 -22.39 -0.15 20.35
C ALA A 118 -23.43 0.34 19.35
N SER A 119 -22.97 1.06 18.31
CA SER A 119 -23.85 1.54 17.23
C SER A 119 -24.40 0.42 16.35
N ASN A 120 -23.78 -0.77 16.37
CA ASN A 120 -24.21 -1.96 15.63
C ASN A 120 -24.96 -2.96 16.54
N TRP A 121 -25.56 -2.49 17.63
CA TRP A 121 -26.19 -3.30 18.67
C TRP A 121 -27.25 -4.29 18.15
N ASN A 122 -27.97 -3.95 17.11
CA ASN A 122 -29.06 -4.71 16.49
C ASN A 122 -28.64 -5.65 15.38
N LEU A 123 -27.32 -5.74 15.07
CA LEU A 123 -26.81 -6.61 14.02
C LEU A 123 -26.32 -7.95 14.59
N PRO A 124 -26.33 -9.04 13.79
CA PRO A 124 -25.75 -10.32 14.20
C PRO A 124 -24.28 -10.23 14.60
N THR A 125 -23.57 -9.20 14.11
CA THR A 125 -22.16 -8.90 14.41
C THR A 125 -22.01 -7.81 15.47
N SER A 126 -23.02 -7.66 16.37
CA SER A 126 -22.98 -6.70 17.45
C SER A 126 -21.74 -6.86 18.33
N TYR A 127 -21.17 -5.74 18.75
CA TYR A 127 -20.02 -5.73 19.65
C TYR A 127 -20.44 -5.76 21.12
N VAL A 128 -21.70 -5.47 21.42
CA VAL A 128 -22.24 -5.47 22.79
C VAL A 128 -22.04 -6.84 23.47
N GLY A 129 -21.51 -6.82 24.68
CA GLY A 129 -21.27 -8.03 25.50
C GLY A 129 -19.92 -8.73 25.19
N HIS A 130 -19.14 -8.25 24.25
CA HIS A 130 -17.81 -8.79 23.94
C HIS A 130 -16.72 -7.99 24.65
N ASN A 131 -15.65 -8.68 25.09
CA ASN A 131 -14.54 -8.03 25.79
C ASN A 131 -13.36 -7.81 24.83
N TYR A 132 -12.86 -6.57 24.78
CA TYR A 132 -11.76 -6.09 23.95
C TYR A 132 -10.55 -5.63 24.76
N GLY A 133 -10.48 -5.96 26.07
CA GLY A 133 -9.38 -5.60 26.96
C GLY A 133 -8.00 -6.09 26.52
N PHE A 134 -7.96 -7.14 25.69
CA PHE A 134 -6.71 -7.64 25.10
C PHE A 134 -6.21 -6.80 23.93
N ARG A 135 -7.03 -5.95 23.32
CA ARG A 135 -6.67 -5.17 22.14
C ARG A 135 -5.68 -4.05 22.46
N PRO A 136 -4.65 -3.85 21.62
CA PRO A 136 -3.65 -2.79 21.81
C PRO A 136 -4.25 -1.40 21.96
N TYR A 137 -5.28 -1.04 21.18
CA TYR A 137 -5.92 0.28 21.29
C TYR A 137 -6.50 0.53 22.68
N PHE A 138 -7.09 -0.49 23.32
CA PHE A 138 -7.65 -0.34 24.67
C PHE A 138 -6.53 -0.21 25.72
N ARG A 139 -5.49 -1.04 25.64
CA ARG A 139 -4.33 -0.96 26.56
C ARG A 139 -3.60 0.38 26.43
N GLN A 140 -3.43 0.88 25.20
CA GLN A 140 -2.86 2.21 24.94
C GLN A 140 -3.74 3.31 25.56
N THR A 141 -5.06 3.19 25.44
CA THR A 141 -6.01 4.16 26.02
C THR A 141 -5.90 4.24 27.53
N ILE A 142 -5.74 3.13 28.22
CA ILE A 142 -5.50 3.12 29.68
C ILE A 142 -4.18 3.84 29.99
N ALA A 143 -3.10 3.53 29.27
CA ALA A 143 -1.75 4.03 29.58
C ALA A 143 -1.53 5.48 29.15
N GLN A 144 -2.10 5.89 28.02
CA GLN A 144 -1.74 7.16 27.35
C GLN A 144 -2.95 8.09 27.13
N GLY A 145 -4.19 7.65 27.49
CA GLY A 145 -5.41 8.43 27.29
C GLY A 145 -6.04 8.25 25.92
N SER A 146 -5.30 7.76 24.94
CA SER A 146 -5.81 7.43 23.60
C SER A 146 -5.08 6.22 23.04
N GLY A 147 -5.71 5.55 22.06
CA GLY A 147 -5.12 4.41 21.39
C GLY A 147 -5.53 4.32 19.94
N ARG A 148 -4.76 3.56 19.19
CA ARG A 148 -5.04 3.29 17.78
C ARG A 148 -4.47 1.92 17.38
N PHE A 149 -5.18 1.22 16.54
CA PHE A 149 -4.74 -0.10 16.11
C PHE A 149 -5.50 -0.53 14.86
N TYR A 150 -4.79 -1.00 13.84
CA TYR A 150 -5.43 -1.68 12.73
C TYR A 150 -5.56 -3.17 13.05
N ALA A 151 -6.75 -3.73 12.85
CA ALA A 151 -6.98 -5.15 13.07
C ALA A 151 -8.19 -5.69 12.30
N VAL A 152 -8.24 -6.99 12.12
CA VAL A 152 -9.46 -7.69 11.71
C VAL A 152 -10.40 -7.77 12.92
N GLY A 153 -11.66 -7.40 12.71
CA GLY A 153 -12.71 -7.49 13.75
C GLY A 153 -12.96 -8.95 14.11
N VAL A 154 -12.75 -9.32 15.40
CA VAL A 154 -12.91 -10.72 15.85
C VAL A 154 -14.33 -11.25 15.74
N ILE A 155 -15.32 -10.37 15.73
CA ILE A 155 -16.74 -10.72 15.61
C ILE A 155 -17.20 -10.56 14.16
N SER A 156 -16.90 -9.41 13.53
CA SER A 156 -17.37 -9.11 12.18
C SER A 156 -16.55 -9.78 11.08
N GLY A 157 -15.28 -10.15 11.35
CA GLY A 157 -14.32 -10.58 10.33
C GLY A 157 -13.87 -9.45 9.39
N ILE A 158 -14.41 -8.24 9.57
CA ILE A 158 -14.14 -7.10 8.69
C ILE A 158 -12.95 -6.31 9.26
N PRO A 159 -11.90 -6.09 8.47
CA PRO A 159 -10.76 -5.30 8.90
C PRO A 159 -11.14 -3.83 9.10
N GLY A 160 -10.46 -3.16 10.02
CA GLY A 160 -10.68 -1.75 10.29
C GLY A 160 -9.57 -1.13 11.14
N TYR A 161 -9.54 0.19 11.12
CA TYR A 161 -8.67 0.99 11.98
C TYR A 161 -9.47 1.49 13.17
N PHE A 162 -9.03 1.10 14.36
CA PHE A 162 -9.68 1.44 15.63
C PHE A 162 -8.96 2.63 16.26
N LEU A 163 -9.73 3.68 16.52
CA LEU A 163 -9.30 4.89 17.23
C LEU A 163 -10.05 4.94 18.56
N SER A 164 -9.37 5.12 19.68
CA SER A 164 -9.96 5.11 20.99
C SER A 164 -9.52 6.29 21.85
N HIS A 165 -10.36 6.70 22.79
CA HIS A 165 -10.06 7.73 23.77
C HIS A 165 -10.64 7.36 25.13
N ALA A 166 -9.91 7.72 26.20
CA ALA A 166 -10.30 7.45 27.58
C ALA A 166 -11.50 8.32 27.99
N VAL A 167 -12.52 7.68 28.51
CA VAL A 167 -13.58 8.34 29.26
C VAL A 167 -13.15 8.40 30.72
N ARG A 168 -13.10 9.60 31.31
CA ARG A 168 -12.62 9.82 32.67
C ARG A 168 -13.67 10.49 33.52
N ALA A 169 -13.67 10.19 34.81
CA ALA A 169 -14.46 10.92 35.82
C ALA A 169 -13.90 12.32 36.04
N GLU A 170 -14.58 13.13 36.82
CA GLU A 170 -14.13 14.49 37.17
C GLU A 170 -12.80 14.50 37.95
N ASP A 171 -12.56 13.46 38.74
CA ASP A 171 -11.28 13.27 39.47
C ASP A 171 -10.14 12.74 38.60
N GLY A 172 -10.38 12.55 37.29
CA GLY A 172 -9.42 12.02 36.34
C GLY A 172 -9.30 10.50 36.29
N SER A 173 -10.05 9.75 37.15
CA SER A 173 -10.02 8.29 37.14
C SER A 173 -10.59 7.71 35.84
N PHE A 174 -10.00 6.61 35.38
CA PHE A 174 -10.42 5.92 34.16
C PHE A 174 -11.74 5.18 34.37
N LEU A 175 -12.75 5.52 33.59
CA LEU A 175 -14.08 4.88 33.63
C LEU A 175 -14.21 3.84 32.50
N GLY A 176 -13.60 4.06 31.39
CA GLY A 176 -13.70 3.23 30.19
C GLY A 176 -13.18 3.94 28.96
N ALA A 177 -13.56 3.44 27.80
CA ALA A 177 -13.09 4.01 26.51
C ALA A 177 -14.24 4.11 25.51
N ILE A 178 -14.23 5.17 24.72
CA ILE A 178 -15.00 5.23 23.47
C ILE A 178 -14.08 4.86 22.29
N VAL A 179 -14.59 4.02 21.40
CA VAL A 179 -13.84 3.51 20.25
C VAL A 179 -14.62 3.79 18.97
N VAL A 180 -13.90 4.26 17.96
CA VAL A 180 -14.40 4.47 16.60
C VAL A 180 -13.67 3.50 15.68
N LYS A 181 -14.41 2.65 14.99
CA LYS A 181 -13.88 1.80 13.92
C LYS A 181 -14.06 2.49 12.59
N LEU A 182 -13.00 2.50 11.78
CA LEU A 182 -12.99 2.97 10.39
C LEU A 182 -12.72 1.79 9.47
N GLU A 183 -13.53 1.66 8.45
CA GLU A 183 -13.31 0.73 7.34
C GLU A 183 -13.01 1.51 6.06
N PHE A 184 -12.31 0.90 5.09
CA PHE A 184 -11.80 1.60 3.93
C PHE A 184 -12.37 1.14 2.57
N PRO A 185 -13.66 0.72 2.46
CA PRO A 185 -14.18 0.16 1.20
C PRO A 185 -14.21 1.18 0.06
N ASP A 186 -14.43 2.46 0.35
CA ASP A 186 -14.44 3.52 -0.65
C ASP A 186 -13.04 3.78 -1.20
N LEU A 187 -12.05 3.76 -0.32
CA LEU A 187 -10.64 3.93 -0.69
C LEU A 187 -10.17 2.76 -1.56
N GLU A 188 -10.50 1.53 -1.17
CA GLU A 188 -10.20 0.34 -1.97
C GLU A 188 -10.86 0.40 -3.36
N ARG A 189 -12.12 0.85 -3.43
CA ARG A 189 -12.79 1.07 -4.72
C ARG A 189 -12.12 2.12 -5.60
N GLN A 190 -11.61 3.20 -5.00
CA GLN A 190 -10.84 4.21 -5.74
C GLN A 190 -9.52 3.63 -6.27
N TRP A 191 -8.81 2.86 -5.45
CA TRP A 191 -7.57 2.20 -5.86
C TRP A 191 -7.78 1.15 -6.95
N ASN A 192 -8.96 0.52 -7.01
CA ASN A 192 -9.30 -0.44 -8.07
C ASN A 192 -9.48 0.21 -9.46
N GLN A 193 -9.53 1.54 -9.56
CA GLN A 193 -9.65 2.25 -10.84
C GLN A 193 -8.30 2.41 -11.56
N THR A 194 -7.18 2.11 -10.90
CA THR A 194 -5.84 2.13 -11.51
C THR A 194 -5.42 0.71 -11.93
N PRO A 195 -4.64 0.57 -13.01
CA PRO A 195 -4.00 -0.69 -13.35
C PRO A 195 -2.84 -1.06 -12.42
N ASP A 196 -2.37 -0.10 -11.62
CA ASP A 196 -1.28 -0.31 -10.69
C ASP A 196 -1.75 -1.10 -9.46
N LEU A 197 -0.84 -1.85 -8.82
CA LEU A 197 -1.08 -2.44 -7.53
C LEU A 197 -0.81 -1.41 -6.44
N VAL A 198 -1.82 -1.14 -5.62
CA VAL A 198 -1.70 -0.22 -4.47
C VAL A 198 -1.91 -1.02 -3.19
N LEU A 199 -0.94 -0.97 -2.30
CA LEU A 199 -0.89 -1.75 -1.07
C LEU A 199 -0.55 -0.84 0.10
N ALA A 200 -1.10 -1.16 1.29
CA ALA A 200 -0.59 -0.60 2.54
C ALA A 200 -0.17 -1.74 3.47
N SER A 201 1.01 -1.63 4.05
CA SER A 201 1.52 -2.56 5.05
C SER A 201 1.67 -1.90 6.42
N ASP A 202 1.59 -2.72 7.47
CA ASP A 202 1.90 -2.30 8.83
C ASP A 202 3.41 -2.30 9.10
N ALA A 203 3.79 -1.95 10.33
CA ALA A 203 5.20 -1.89 10.77
C ALA A 203 5.91 -3.27 10.73
N LYS A 204 5.16 -4.36 10.67
CA LYS A 204 5.69 -5.74 10.52
C LYS A 204 5.77 -6.19 9.06
N GLY A 205 5.45 -5.30 8.11
CA GLY A 205 5.44 -5.60 6.69
C GLY A 205 4.27 -6.48 6.24
N ILE A 206 3.18 -6.54 7.01
CA ILE A 206 1.99 -7.29 6.59
C ILE A 206 1.07 -6.37 5.80
N VAL A 207 0.74 -6.76 4.57
CA VAL A 207 -0.20 -6.04 3.72
C VAL A 207 -1.60 -6.18 4.28
N PHE A 208 -2.17 -5.09 4.76
CA PHE A 208 -3.49 -5.10 5.37
C PHE A 208 -4.57 -4.46 4.48
N LEU A 209 -4.16 -3.61 3.54
CA LEU A 209 -5.04 -2.94 2.59
C LEU A 209 -4.45 -3.12 1.19
N ALA A 210 -5.28 -3.49 0.22
CA ALA A 210 -4.84 -3.71 -1.16
C ALA A 210 -6.00 -3.54 -2.12
N ASN A 211 -5.74 -2.96 -3.29
CA ASN A 211 -6.74 -2.90 -4.36
C ASN A 211 -7.01 -4.27 -5.01
N HIS A 212 -6.12 -5.24 -4.84
CA HIS A 212 -6.30 -6.62 -5.25
C HIS A 212 -6.41 -7.54 -4.03
N ALA A 213 -7.52 -8.27 -3.89
CA ALA A 213 -7.78 -9.14 -2.73
C ALA A 213 -6.69 -10.20 -2.48
N GLY A 214 -6.08 -10.75 -3.53
CA GLY A 214 -5.02 -11.74 -3.43
C GLY A 214 -3.70 -11.23 -2.85
N TRP A 215 -3.58 -9.92 -2.65
CA TRP A 215 -2.39 -9.28 -2.05
C TRP A 215 -2.59 -8.94 -0.58
N ARG A 216 -3.80 -8.98 -0.06
CA ARG A 216 -4.09 -8.76 1.35
C ARG A 216 -3.59 -9.93 2.19
N TYR A 217 -3.04 -9.63 3.37
CA TYR A 217 -2.45 -10.57 4.33
C TYR A 217 -1.18 -11.28 3.81
N ARG A 218 -0.48 -10.66 2.84
CA ARG A 218 0.85 -11.06 2.43
C ARG A 218 1.90 -10.47 3.34
N GLU A 219 2.89 -11.30 3.72
CA GLU A 219 4.10 -10.88 4.42
C GLU A 219 5.10 -10.36 3.38
N LEU A 220 5.45 -9.07 3.41
CA LEU A 220 6.47 -8.49 2.53
C LEU A 220 7.87 -8.97 2.91
N GLU A 221 8.08 -9.19 4.22
CA GLU A 221 9.30 -9.77 4.79
C GLU A 221 8.91 -10.91 5.72
N PRO A 222 9.77 -11.92 5.92
CA PRO A 222 9.49 -13.03 6.83
C PRO A 222 9.33 -12.54 8.27
N LEU A 223 8.20 -12.90 8.90
CA LEU A 223 7.95 -12.60 10.30
C LEU A 223 8.84 -13.46 11.21
N ASP A 224 9.43 -12.84 12.22
CA ASP A 224 10.15 -13.55 13.26
C ASP A 224 9.20 -14.21 14.30
N THR A 225 9.77 -14.91 15.27
CA THR A 225 8.98 -15.63 16.30
C THR A 225 8.28 -14.65 17.25
N VAL A 226 8.90 -13.49 17.54
CA VAL A 226 8.34 -12.48 18.44
C VAL A 226 7.14 -11.81 17.77
N ASP A 227 7.28 -11.45 16.50
CA ASP A 227 6.19 -10.87 15.72
C ASP A 227 4.99 -11.80 15.63
N ARG A 228 5.21 -13.09 15.35
CA ARG A 228 4.15 -14.10 15.31
C ARG A 228 3.45 -14.26 16.65
N PHE A 229 4.19 -14.24 17.75
CA PHE A 229 3.62 -14.30 19.10
C PHE A 229 2.76 -13.06 19.38
N GLU A 230 3.27 -11.86 19.10
CA GLU A 230 2.54 -10.61 19.31
C GLU A 230 1.26 -10.52 18.46
N LEU A 231 1.30 -10.97 17.21
CA LEU A 231 0.13 -11.03 16.34
C LEU A 231 -0.93 -11.99 16.88
N ALA A 232 -0.52 -13.11 17.46
CA ALA A 232 -1.43 -14.08 18.09
C ALA A 232 -2.07 -13.52 19.37
N GLU A 233 -1.28 -12.93 20.26
CA GLU A 233 -1.75 -12.29 21.50
C GLU A 233 -2.73 -11.15 21.25
N THR A 234 -2.42 -10.29 20.28
CA THR A 234 -3.27 -9.16 19.92
C THR A 234 -4.42 -9.55 19.01
N ARG A 235 -4.40 -10.75 18.44
CA ARG A 235 -5.32 -11.24 17.41
C ARG A 235 -5.50 -10.25 16.27
N GLN A 236 -4.37 -9.59 15.86
CA GLN A 236 -4.42 -8.49 14.89
C GLN A 236 -5.07 -8.91 13.58
N TYR A 237 -4.66 -10.04 13.04
CA TYR A 237 -5.19 -10.57 11.78
C TYR A 237 -6.14 -11.76 11.97
N ASP A 238 -6.57 -12.06 13.17
CA ASP A 238 -7.51 -13.12 13.60
C ASP A 238 -7.88 -14.11 12.48
N ARG A 239 -7.57 -15.35 12.53
CA ARG A 239 -7.90 -16.40 11.54
C ARG A 239 -7.52 -16.13 10.07
N GLN A 240 -6.93 -14.97 9.74
CA GLN A 240 -6.47 -14.73 8.36
C GLN A 240 -5.17 -15.47 8.11
N PRO A 241 -5.06 -16.22 6.99
CA PRO A 241 -3.82 -16.88 6.64
C PRO A 241 -2.77 -15.83 6.20
N LEU A 242 -1.72 -15.66 6.98
CA LEU A 242 -0.58 -14.88 6.59
C LEU A 242 0.32 -15.73 5.69
N THR A 243 0.63 -15.22 4.51
CA THR A 243 1.44 -15.95 3.53
C THR A 243 2.54 -15.06 2.96
N PRO A 244 3.78 -15.56 2.80
CA PRO A 244 4.87 -14.78 2.25
C PRO A 244 4.56 -14.27 0.84
N LEU A 245 4.90 -13.03 0.55
CA LEU A 245 4.97 -12.50 -0.80
C LEU A 245 6.34 -12.81 -1.37
N ARG A 246 6.42 -13.75 -2.30
CA ARG A 246 7.68 -14.08 -2.96
C ARG A 246 8.07 -12.96 -3.93
N HIS A 247 9.14 -12.27 -3.60
CA HIS A 247 9.68 -11.21 -4.44
C HIS A 247 11.20 -11.18 -4.39
N GLN A 248 11.82 -10.65 -5.46
CA GLN A 248 13.26 -10.46 -5.56
C GLN A 248 13.55 -9.05 -6.05
N THR A 249 14.36 -8.30 -5.31
CA THR A 249 14.84 -7.01 -5.77
C THR A 249 15.88 -7.21 -6.87
N LEU A 250 15.57 -6.76 -8.08
CA LEU A 250 16.46 -6.81 -9.22
C LEU A 250 17.41 -5.62 -9.23
N ARG A 251 16.93 -4.44 -8.80
CA ARG A 251 17.72 -3.20 -8.74
C ARG A 251 17.08 -2.19 -7.78
N SER A 252 17.88 -1.55 -6.94
CA SER A 252 17.46 -0.41 -6.11
C SER A 252 17.81 0.91 -6.77
N TYR A 253 16.95 1.92 -6.56
CA TYR A 253 17.12 3.29 -7.03
C TYR A 253 16.99 4.30 -5.87
N GLY A 254 17.51 3.96 -4.71
CA GLY A 254 17.38 4.66 -3.44
C GLY A 254 16.70 3.77 -2.40
N GLU A 255 16.27 4.36 -1.31
CA GLU A 255 15.64 3.63 -0.18
C GLU A 255 14.17 3.29 -0.47
N ASP A 256 13.48 4.15 -1.20
CA ASP A 256 12.03 4.11 -1.42
C ASP A 256 11.61 3.53 -2.79
N ARG A 257 12.55 3.27 -3.71
CA ARG A 257 12.26 2.80 -5.08
C ARG A 257 13.14 1.66 -5.52
N ARG A 258 12.52 0.61 -6.03
CA ARG A 258 13.21 -0.59 -6.56
C ARG A 258 12.51 -1.16 -7.78
N LEU A 259 13.25 -1.84 -8.63
CA LEU A 259 12.72 -2.79 -9.60
C LEU A 259 12.68 -4.15 -8.92
N ALA A 260 11.52 -4.75 -8.83
CA ALA A 260 11.34 -6.03 -8.16
C ALA A 260 10.58 -7.01 -9.05
N ARG A 261 11.02 -8.26 -9.05
CA ARG A 261 10.27 -9.38 -9.61
C ARG A 261 9.38 -9.94 -8.53
N VAL A 262 8.10 -10.11 -8.83
CA VAL A 262 7.11 -10.57 -7.86
C VAL A 262 6.36 -11.76 -8.45
N GLU A 263 6.27 -12.83 -7.67
CA GLU A 263 5.47 -14.02 -8.00
C GLU A 263 4.02 -13.78 -7.57
N SER A 264 3.10 -13.86 -8.52
CA SER A 264 1.66 -13.77 -8.29
C SER A 264 0.95 -14.99 -8.85
N ALA A 265 -0.38 -15.07 -8.67
CA ALA A 265 -1.20 -16.13 -9.25
C ALA A 265 -1.13 -16.16 -10.80
N ASP A 266 -0.87 -15.01 -11.42
CA ASP A 266 -0.75 -14.84 -12.87
C ASP A 266 0.69 -15.04 -13.39
N GLY A 267 1.60 -15.52 -12.54
CA GLY A 267 3.00 -15.74 -12.84
C GLY A 267 3.94 -14.67 -12.28
N GLU A 268 5.20 -14.72 -12.72
CA GLU A 268 6.23 -13.74 -12.35
C GLU A 268 6.14 -12.49 -13.23
N LYS A 269 6.15 -11.31 -12.59
CA LYS A 269 6.20 -10.02 -13.27
C LYS A 269 7.20 -9.09 -12.64
N ASP A 270 7.78 -8.23 -13.45
CA ASP A 270 8.70 -7.18 -13.00
C ASP A 270 7.93 -5.88 -12.76
N TYR A 271 8.05 -5.34 -11.54
CA TYR A 271 7.38 -4.10 -11.12
C TYR A 271 8.39 -3.02 -10.75
N LEU A 272 8.08 -1.80 -11.16
CA LEU A 272 8.64 -0.62 -10.51
C LEU A 272 7.88 -0.42 -9.20
N TRP A 273 8.54 -0.75 -8.09
CA TRP A 273 7.99 -0.70 -6.74
C TRP A 273 8.48 0.54 -6.01
N GLN A 274 7.57 1.39 -5.61
CA GLN A 274 7.87 2.56 -4.80
C GLN A 274 7.06 2.53 -3.49
N SER A 275 7.70 2.98 -2.41
CA SER A 275 7.14 2.99 -1.06
C SER A 275 7.14 4.40 -0.49
N LEU A 276 6.20 4.67 0.42
CA LEU A 276 6.07 5.92 1.15
C LEU A 276 5.63 5.62 2.58
N ASP A 277 6.46 5.99 3.54
CA ASP A 277 6.14 5.80 4.94
C ASP A 277 5.10 6.82 5.44
N LEU A 278 4.18 6.33 6.28
CA LEU A 278 3.16 7.08 6.99
C LEU A 278 3.45 6.98 8.50
N PRO A 279 4.44 7.70 9.02
CA PRO A 279 4.99 7.48 10.36
C PRO A 279 3.97 7.72 11.48
N ASN A 280 2.98 8.60 11.26
CA ASN A 280 1.94 8.86 12.25
C ASN A 280 1.13 7.63 12.60
N ASP A 281 0.94 6.70 11.66
CA ASP A 281 0.13 5.51 11.84
C ASP A 281 0.98 4.22 11.83
N GLY A 282 2.32 4.34 11.60
CA GLY A 282 3.24 3.21 11.53
C GLY A 282 3.00 2.33 10.31
N TRP A 283 2.58 2.92 9.19
CA TRP A 283 2.26 2.23 7.96
C TRP A 283 3.20 2.64 6.83
N THR A 284 3.31 1.78 5.83
CA THR A 284 3.98 2.07 4.57
C THR A 284 3.02 1.82 3.42
N LEU A 285 2.85 2.83 2.57
CA LEU A 285 2.07 2.72 1.34
C LEU A 285 3.00 2.33 0.19
N HIS A 286 2.57 1.39 -0.64
CA HIS A 286 3.33 0.88 -1.77
C HIS A 286 2.52 1.01 -3.05
N LEU A 287 3.20 1.39 -4.14
CA LEU A 287 2.67 1.34 -5.49
C LEU A 287 3.61 0.53 -6.37
N LEU A 288 3.05 -0.48 -7.02
CA LEU A 288 3.77 -1.38 -7.92
C LEU A 288 3.20 -1.20 -9.33
N ARG A 289 4.01 -0.67 -10.24
CA ARG A 289 3.67 -0.49 -11.65
C ARG A 289 4.34 -1.55 -12.50
N ASP A 290 3.54 -2.25 -13.32
CA ASP A 290 4.06 -3.22 -14.28
C ASP A 290 5.01 -2.54 -15.27
N THR A 291 6.16 -3.17 -15.52
CA THR A 291 7.18 -2.61 -16.42
C THR A 291 7.06 -3.11 -17.87
N ALA A 292 5.97 -3.78 -18.22
CA ALA A 292 5.75 -4.29 -19.58
C ALA A 292 5.79 -3.17 -20.62
N SER A 293 5.14 -2.03 -20.35
CA SER A 293 5.19 -0.84 -21.23
C SER A 293 6.61 -0.30 -21.47
N ILE A 294 7.47 -0.37 -20.46
CA ILE A 294 8.87 0.04 -20.58
C ILE A 294 9.64 -0.87 -21.55
N GLN A 295 9.30 -2.15 -21.59
CA GLN A 295 9.93 -3.10 -22.54
C GLN A 295 9.55 -2.77 -23.98
N ASP A 296 8.32 -2.35 -24.23
CA ASP A 296 7.83 -1.92 -25.55
C ASP A 296 8.57 -0.64 -26.02
N ASP A 297 8.74 0.34 -25.12
CA ASP A 297 9.51 1.55 -25.40
C ASP A 297 10.97 1.24 -25.73
N VAL A 298 11.60 0.34 -25.00
CA VAL A 298 12.96 -0.13 -25.25
C VAL A 298 13.06 -0.84 -26.59
N ALA A 299 12.11 -1.70 -26.96
CA ALA A 299 12.09 -2.38 -28.24
C ALA A 299 11.95 -1.38 -29.39
N THR A 300 11.06 -0.41 -29.26
CA THR A 300 10.87 0.66 -30.24
C THR A 300 12.12 1.50 -30.42
N ALA A 301 12.80 1.89 -29.34
CA ALA A 301 14.05 2.64 -29.39
C ALA A 301 15.17 1.85 -30.08
N ARG A 302 15.27 0.54 -29.83
CA ARG A 302 16.24 -0.33 -30.52
C ARG A 302 15.99 -0.41 -32.02
N LEU A 303 14.73 -0.56 -32.43
CA LEU A 303 14.35 -0.60 -33.85
C LEU A 303 14.62 0.73 -34.52
N ALA A 304 14.31 1.86 -33.89
CA ALA A 304 14.62 3.20 -34.41
C ALA A 304 16.13 3.40 -34.58
N ALA A 305 16.95 2.98 -33.61
CA ALA A 305 18.40 3.05 -33.68
C ALA A 305 18.96 2.18 -34.83
N ALA A 306 18.41 0.98 -35.03
CA ALA A 306 18.78 0.10 -36.14
C ALA A 306 18.46 0.74 -37.48
N GLY A 307 17.27 1.31 -37.65
CA GLY A 307 16.86 2.02 -38.86
C GLY A 307 17.76 3.24 -39.17
N THR A 308 18.06 4.04 -38.14
CA THR A 308 18.96 5.19 -38.25
C THR A 308 20.37 4.77 -38.66
N TRP A 309 20.92 3.73 -38.02
CA TRP A 309 22.22 3.20 -38.36
C TRP A 309 22.28 2.72 -39.80
N LEU A 310 21.31 1.93 -40.27
CA LEU A 310 21.24 1.47 -41.66
C LEU A 310 21.15 2.64 -42.63
N ALA A 311 20.33 3.64 -42.35
CA ALA A 311 20.22 4.84 -43.18
C ALA A 311 21.56 5.59 -43.31
N LEU A 312 22.30 5.74 -42.20
CA LEU A 312 23.62 6.36 -42.20
C LEU A 312 24.63 5.56 -43.01
N VAL A 313 24.62 4.24 -42.90
CA VAL A 313 25.50 3.36 -43.72
C VAL A 313 25.16 3.48 -45.20
N PHE A 314 23.88 3.44 -45.58
CA PHE A 314 23.47 3.63 -47.00
C PHE A 314 23.85 5.01 -47.53
N LEU A 315 23.64 6.08 -46.72
CA LEU A 315 24.05 7.43 -47.10
C LEU A 315 25.57 7.52 -47.31
N GLY A 316 26.35 6.94 -46.40
CA GLY A 316 27.81 6.89 -46.51
C GLY A 316 28.27 6.16 -47.78
N LEU A 317 27.68 5.01 -48.10
CA LEU A 317 27.97 4.25 -49.31
C LEU A 317 27.58 5.03 -50.57
N PHE A 318 26.40 5.69 -50.57
CA PHE A 318 25.94 6.52 -51.66
C PHE A 318 26.87 7.71 -51.93
N LEU A 319 27.27 8.42 -50.89
CA LEU A 319 28.21 9.56 -51.01
C LEU A 319 29.60 9.10 -51.49
N HIS A 320 30.09 7.97 -50.99
CA HIS A 320 31.33 7.37 -51.43
C HIS A 320 31.28 7.01 -52.92
N GLN A 321 30.19 6.40 -53.40
CA GLN A 321 29.97 6.05 -54.77
C GLN A 321 29.95 7.31 -55.69
N ARG A 322 29.20 8.35 -55.29
CA ARG A 322 29.15 9.62 -56.02
C ARG A 322 30.54 10.29 -56.12
N TRP A 323 31.31 10.27 -55.04
CA TRP A 323 32.63 10.85 -54.99
C TRP A 323 33.63 10.09 -55.89
N ARG A 324 33.49 8.77 -56.00
CA ARG A 324 34.26 7.95 -56.95
C ARG A 324 33.93 8.29 -58.40
N ILE A 325 32.64 8.44 -58.71
CA ILE A 325 32.21 8.80 -60.10
C ILE A 325 32.67 10.21 -60.46
N ALA A 326 32.64 11.16 -59.55
CA ALA A 326 33.12 12.53 -59.82
C ALA A 326 34.63 12.68 -59.95
N ARG A 327 35.43 11.66 -59.66
CA ARG A 327 36.90 11.62 -59.84
C ARG A 327 37.34 10.85 -61.05
N LEU A 328 36.44 10.19 -61.77
CA LEU A 328 36.66 9.58 -63.07
C LEU A 328 36.35 10.57 -64.20
#